data_5f5e18a3f1ac695a358ea2191c069ebd
#
_entry.id   5f5e18a3f1ac695a358ea2191c069ebd
#
_cell.length_a   1.000
_cell.length_b   1.000
_cell.length_c   1.000
_cell.angle_alpha   90.00
_cell.angle_beta   90.00
_cell.angle_gamma   90.00
#
_symmetry.space_group_name_H-M   'P 1'
#
loop_
_entity.id
_entity.type
_entity.pdbx_description
1 polymer ?
#
loop_
_entity_poly.entity_id
_entity_poly.type
_entity_poly.pdbx_seq_one_letter_code
_entity_poly.pdbx_strand_id
1 'polypeptide(L)'
;MTIDTTKTGSASNSFNLRIGTTGTIPNTGTVYWGDGTSDLCSSFTGTGITHVYPSSGVYDVTIVGQFQGIRYVGAGDFNKLIEVKQWGSSLLEFMNFQLTANMTITATDIPNTTNITSFASSFNASGITTIPNINQWDWSNITNCSTMFYQAPSLLTLDLSGIDLSSCTNFG
;
A
#
# COMPACT_ATOMS: atom_id res chain seq x y z
N MET A 1 -0.80 7.24 -5.95
CA MET A 1 -1.79 6.13 -6.11
C MET A 1 -3.06 6.67 -6.73
N THR A 2 -3.77 5.83 -7.47
CA THR A 2 -5.08 6.21 -8.04
C THR A 2 -6.18 5.46 -7.31
N ILE A 3 -7.25 6.16 -7.00
CA ILE A 3 -8.44 5.58 -6.37
C ILE A 3 -9.68 5.82 -7.24
N ASP A 4 -10.67 4.94 -7.11
CA ASP A 4 -12.00 5.10 -7.69
C ASP A 4 -13.04 5.03 -6.58
N THR A 5 -13.61 6.16 -6.22
CA THR A 5 -14.56 6.27 -5.11
C THR A 5 -15.89 5.59 -5.39
N THR A 6 -16.19 5.25 -6.66
CA THR A 6 -17.43 4.53 -7.05
C THR A 6 -17.40 3.05 -6.69
N LYS A 7 -16.21 2.49 -6.41
CA LYS A 7 -16.05 1.09 -6.00
C LYS A 7 -16.62 0.85 -4.61
N THR A 8 -16.85 -0.43 -4.31
CA THR A 8 -17.39 -0.87 -3.01
C THR A 8 -16.52 -0.41 -1.83
N GLY A 9 -17.15 0.10 -0.78
CA GLY A 9 -16.49 0.61 0.41
C GLY A 9 -17.38 1.58 1.18
N SER A 10 -16.83 2.68 1.66
CA SER A 10 -17.54 3.81 2.24
C SER A 10 -18.44 4.52 1.21
N ALA A 11 -19.05 5.68 1.54
CA ALA A 11 -19.90 6.43 0.61
C ALA A 11 -19.22 6.63 -0.76
N SER A 12 -20.01 6.66 -1.84
CA SER A 12 -19.50 6.66 -3.23
C SER A 12 -18.67 7.89 -3.61
N ASN A 13 -18.64 8.92 -2.78
CA ASN A 13 -17.80 10.11 -2.95
C ASN A 13 -16.75 10.24 -1.83
N SER A 14 -16.38 9.17 -1.15
CA SER A 14 -15.39 9.22 -0.07
C SER A 14 -14.31 8.15 -0.23
N PHE A 15 -13.19 8.33 0.43
CA PHE A 15 -12.10 7.37 0.50
C PHE A 15 -11.47 7.37 1.89
N ASN A 16 -11.43 6.20 2.53
CA ASN A 16 -10.72 6.01 3.78
C ASN A 16 -9.31 5.47 3.50
N LEU A 17 -8.34 6.36 3.59
CA LEU A 17 -6.93 6.01 3.48
C LEU A 17 -6.39 5.56 4.83
N ARG A 18 -5.74 4.40 4.86
CA ARG A 18 -5.04 3.90 6.05
C ARG A 18 -3.54 3.89 5.84
N ILE A 19 -2.84 4.62 6.70
CA ILE A 19 -1.38 4.55 6.81
C ILE A 19 -1.02 3.94 8.16
N GLY A 20 0.21 3.41 8.29
CA GLY A 20 0.75 2.92 9.55
C GLY A 20 0.82 4.05 10.58
N THR A 21 0.46 3.75 11.83
CA THR A 21 0.49 4.71 12.95
C THR A 21 1.12 4.12 14.21
N THR A 22 1.61 2.88 14.12
CA THR A 22 2.17 2.11 15.26
C THR A 22 3.66 1.85 15.11
N GLY A 23 4.27 2.32 14.03
CA GLY A 23 5.70 2.21 13.80
C GLY A 23 6.51 3.24 14.60
N THR A 24 7.81 3.24 14.40
CA THR A 24 8.77 4.10 15.09
C THR A 24 9.04 5.41 14.34
N ILE A 25 8.80 5.41 13.03
CA ILE A 25 9.04 6.57 12.16
C ILE A 25 7.85 7.52 12.22
N PRO A 26 8.04 8.82 12.47
CA PRO A 26 6.95 9.77 12.53
C PRO A 26 6.33 10.01 11.14
N ASN A 27 5.00 10.12 11.07
CA ASN A 27 4.27 10.54 9.88
C ASN A 27 4.32 12.07 9.78
N THR A 28 5.25 12.62 8.99
CA THR A 28 5.44 14.07 8.80
C THR A 28 5.05 14.55 7.40
N GLY A 29 4.61 13.63 6.54
CA GLY A 29 4.19 13.95 5.18
C GLY A 29 2.82 14.63 5.11
N THR A 30 2.45 15.00 3.90
CA THR A 30 1.14 15.57 3.54
C THR A 30 0.50 14.70 2.48
N VAL A 31 -0.77 14.36 2.66
CA VAL A 31 -1.61 13.71 1.66
C VAL A 31 -2.32 14.79 0.85
N TYR A 32 -2.16 14.76 -0.47
CA TYR A 32 -2.91 15.55 -1.44
C TYR A 32 -3.96 14.64 -2.06
N TRP A 33 -5.22 15.01 -1.96
CA TRP A 33 -6.34 14.14 -2.34
C TRP A 33 -6.67 14.12 -3.83
N GLY A 34 -6.09 15.04 -4.61
CA GLY A 34 -6.32 15.13 -6.05
C GLY A 34 -7.51 16.00 -6.44
N ASP A 35 -8.20 16.61 -5.47
CA ASP A 35 -9.30 17.56 -5.65
C ASP A 35 -8.93 18.99 -5.24
N GLY A 36 -7.64 19.24 -4.98
CA GLY A 36 -7.10 20.52 -4.52
C GLY A 36 -7.00 20.63 -3.00
N THR A 37 -7.45 19.65 -2.24
CA THR A 37 -7.36 19.62 -0.78
C THR A 37 -6.24 18.71 -0.27
N SER A 38 -5.87 18.85 1.00
CA SER A 38 -4.81 18.06 1.61
C SER A 38 -4.98 17.93 3.12
N ASP A 39 -4.36 16.87 3.70
CA ASP A 39 -4.27 16.61 5.14
C ASP A 39 -2.84 16.24 5.53
N LEU A 40 -2.47 16.54 6.78
CA LEU A 40 -1.17 16.11 7.33
C LEU A 40 -1.22 14.62 7.70
N CYS A 41 -0.19 13.86 7.35
CA CYS A 41 -0.05 12.46 7.75
C CYS A 41 -0.03 12.27 9.28
N SER A 42 0.42 13.27 10.03
CA SER A 42 0.41 13.26 11.51
C SER A 42 -0.99 13.25 12.12
N SER A 43 -2.03 13.62 11.37
CA SER A 43 -3.42 13.58 11.82
C SER A 43 -4.08 12.19 11.66
N PHE A 44 -3.41 11.23 11.00
CA PHE A 44 -3.93 9.88 10.84
C PHE A 44 -3.95 9.12 12.16
N THR A 45 -5.01 8.35 12.36
CA THR A 45 -5.19 7.41 13.47
C THR A 45 -5.17 5.98 12.95
N GLY A 46 -5.19 4.99 13.84
CA GLY A 46 -5.27 3.58 13.46
C GLY A 46 -6.51 3.20 12.63
N THR A 47 -7.54 4.06 12.60
CA THR A 47 -8.73 3.90 11.75
C THR A 47 -8.58 4.57 10.38
N GLY A 48 -7.50 5.28 10.14
CA GLY A 48 -7.26 6.06 8.91
C GLY A 48 -7.93 7.43 8.93
N ILE A 49 -7.87 8.14 7.82
CA ILE A 49 -8.64 9.36 7.55
C ILE A 49 -9.61 9.09 6.40
N THR A 50 -10.85 9.52 6.56
CA THR A 50 -11.85 9.51 5.49
C THR A 50 -11.93 10.89 4.87
N HIS A 51 -11.55 11.00 3.62
CA HIS A 51 -11.74 12.19 2.80
C HIS A 51 -13.06 12.10 2.02
N VAL A 52 -13.80 13.22 1.94
CA VAL A 52 -15.06 13.32 1.20
C VAL A 52 -14.83 14.24 0.00
N TYR A 53 -14.94 13.68 -1.19
CA TYR A 53 -14.78 14.40 -2.46
C TYR A 53 -16.06 15.16 -2.83
N PRO A 54 -15.98 16.25 -3.61
CA PRO A 54 -17.14 16.96 -4.11
C PRO A 54 -18.09 16.10 -4.97
N SER A 55 -17.54 15.10 -5.65
CA SER A 55 -18.29 14.13 -6.46
C SER A 55 -17.62 12.76 -6.41
N SER A 56 -18.37 11.71 -6.75
CA SER A 56 -17.78 10.40 -6.99
C SER A 56 -16.96 10.41 -8.28
N GLY A 57 -15.87 9.65 -8.31
CA GLY A 57 -14.98 9.60 -9.47
C GLY A 57 -13.62 8.97 -9.17
N VAL A 58 -12.71 9.16 -10.12
CA VAL A 58 -11.32 8.71 -10.04
C VAL A 58 -10.43 9.88 -9.65
N TYR A 59 -9.56 9.68 -8.66
CA TYR A 59 -8.66 10.70 -8.13
C TYR A 59 -7.24 10.16 -7.98
N ASP A 60 -6.26 11.00 -8.23
CA ASP A 60 -4.85 10.72 -7.96
C ASP A 60 -4.47 11.25 -6.58
N VAL A 61 -4.31 10.35 -5.64
CA VAL A 61 -3.86 10.67 -4.28
C VAL A 61 -2.34 10.58 -4.20
N THR A 62 -1.71 11.64 -3.73
CA THR A 62 -0.24 11.72 -3.59
C THR A 62 0.13 11.99 -2.14
N ILE A 63 1.11 11.25 -1.62
CA ILE A 63 1.70 11.52 -0.31
C ILE A 63 3.12 12.08 -0.53
N VAL A 64 3.38 13.27 0.00
CA VAL A 64 4.69 13.93 -0.09
C VAL A 64 5.29 14.04 1.29
N GLY A 65 6.55 13.66 1.43
CA GLY A 65 7.25 13.59 2.72
C GLY A 65 7.16 12.20 3.36
N GLN A 66 7.51 12.11 4.64
CA GLN A 66 7.63 10.84 5.34
C GLN A 66 6.27 10.32 5.84
N PHE A 67 5.98 9.05 5.55
CA PHE A 67 4.89 8.29 6.15
C PHE A 67 5.32 6.83 6.35
N GLN A 68 4.69 6.13 7.29
CA GLN A 68 5.09 4.77 7.67
C GLN A 68 4.72 3.69 6.64
N GLY A 69 3.86 3.99 5.69
CA GLY A 69 3.40 3.07 4.66
C GLY A 69 1.89 2.80 4.71
N ILE A 70 1.40 2.08 3.72
CA ILE A 70 -0.03 1.70 3.59
C ILE A 70 -0.32 0.47 4.44
N ARG A 71 -1.47 0.48 5.15
CA ARG A 71 -1.84 -0.60 6.05
C ARG A 71 -3.33 -0.93 5.99
N TYR A 72 -3.75 -1.61 4.94
CA TYR A 72 -5.08 -2.20 4.84
C TYR A 72 -5.11 -3.60 5.47
N VAL A 73 -5.47 -3.70 6.73
CA VAL A 73 -5.61 -4.97 7.45
C VAL A 73 -7.10 -5.24 7.64
N GLY A 74 -7.74 -5.72 6.59
CA GLY A 74 -9.18 -6.08 6.60
C GLY A 74 -10.14 -4.92 6.87
N ALA A 75 -9.69 -3.66 6.71
CA ALA A 75 -10.52 -2.49 6.95
C ALA A 75 -10.09 -1.29 6.10
N GLY A 76 -10.96 -0.29 5.95
CA GLY A 76 -10.78 0.87 5.07
C GLY A 76 -11.34 0.60 3.68
N ASP A 77 -11.05 1.50 2.74
CA ASP A 77 -11.57 1.46 1.38
C ASP A 77 -10.61 0.75 0.42
N PHE A 78 -10.12 -0.43 0.79
CA PHE A 78 -9.16 -1.20 0.00
C PHE A 78 -9.64 -1.50 -1.43
N ASN A 79 -10.95 -1.69 -1.65
CA ASN A 79 -11.51 -1.92 -2.99
C ASN A 79 -11.50 -0.67 -3.88
N LYS A 80 -11.37 0.52 -3.29
CA LYS A 80 -11.30 1.79 -4.03
C LYS A 80 -9.90 2.11 -4.51
N LEU A 81 -8.86 1.48 -3.96
CA LEU A 81 -7.51 1.59 -4.49
C LEU A 81 -7.42 0.79 -5.79
N ILE A 82 -7.14 1.47 -6.90
CA ILE A 82 -7.10 0.84 -8.23
C ILE A 82 -5.69 0.81 -8.84
N GLU A 83 -4.78 1.69 -8.38
CA GLU A 83 -3.43 1.70 -8.93
C GLU A 83 -2.39 2.28 -7.97
N VAL A 84 -1.24 1.64 -7.88
CA VAL A 84 -0.02 2.20 -7.30
C VAL A 84 0.91 2.62 -8.44
N LYS A 85 1.02 3.93 -8.69
CA LYS A 85 1.81 4.51 -9.79
C LYS A 85 3.27 4.75 -9.42
N GLN A 86 3.53 4.99 -8.15
CA GLN A 86 4.85 5.32 -7.64
C GLN A 86 4.94 4.98 -6.15
N TRP A 87 6.09 4.43 -5.74
CA TRP A 87 6.40 4.14 -4.34
C TRP A 87 6.95 5.35 -3.60
N GLY A 88 7.79 6.14 -4.27
CA GLY A 88 8.48 7.27 -3.68
C GLY A 88 9.67 6.85 -2.81
N SER A 89 10.16 7.79 -2.00
CA SER A 89 11.38 7.62 -1.20
C SER A 89 11.15 7.52 0.31
N SER A 90 9.89 7.50 0.76
CA SER A 90 9.60 7.34 2.19
C SER A 90 10.18 6.03 2.72
N LEU A 91 10.82 6.10 3.89
CA LEU A 91 11.26 4.92 4.61
C LEU A 91 10.02 4.22 5.18
N LEU A 92 9.71 3.03 4.64
CA LEU A 92 8.48 2.33 4.98
C LEU A 92 8.71 1.34 6.14
N GLU A 93 7.72 1.24 7.03
CA GLU A 93 7.63 0.19 8.07
C GLU A 93 6.48 -0.78 7.77
N PHE A 94 5.54 -0.36 6.91
CA PHE A 94 4.37 -1.15 6.53
C PHE A 94 4.14 -1.12 5.03
N MET A 95 3.82 -2.28 4.47
CA MET A 95 3.32 -2.43 3.11
C MET A 95 2.26 -3.53 3.12
N ASN A 96 1.00 -3.15 3.30
CA ASN A 96 -0.09 -4.11 3.33
C ASN A 96 -1.27 -3.62 2.49
N PHE A 97 -1.51 -4.32 1.38
CA PHE A 97 -2.56 -4.11 0.40
C PHE A 97 -3.54 -5.30 0.38
N GLN A 98 -3.78 -5.89 1.53
CA GLN A 98 -4.72 -7.01 1.65
C GLN A 98 -6.12 -6.61 1.16
N LEU A 99 -6.76 -7.51 0.42
CA LEU A 99 -8.12 -7.37 -0.11
C LEU A 99 -8.29 -6.29 -1.20
N THR A 100 -7.22 -5.71 -1.74
CA THR A 100 -7.27 -4.70 -2.81
C THR A 100 -7.58 -5.34 -4.17
N ALA A 101 -8.76 -5.93 -4.32
CA ALA A 101 -9.13 -6.76 -5.47
C ALA A 101 -9.10 -6.01 -6.82
N ASN A 102 -9.16 -4.69 -6.82
CA ASN A 102 -9.14 -3.86 -8.03
C ASN A 102 -7.76 -3.23 -8.32
N MET A 103 -6.76 -3.50 -7.47
CA MET A 103 -5.47 -2.82 -7.54
C MET A 103 -4.55 -3.43 -8.60
N THR A 104 -3.87 -2.55 -9.33
CA THR A 104 -2.68 -2.86 -10.15
C THR A 104 -1.47 -2.09 -9.65
N ILE A 105 -0.27 -2.55 -10.00
CA ILE A 105 0.98 -1.84 -9.70
C ILE A 105 1.67 -1.52 -11.02
N THR A 106 1.80 -0.24 -11.33
CA THR A 106 2.53 0.26 -12.51
C THR A 106 3.82 1.00 -12.11
N ALA A 107 4.03 1.16 -10.82
CA ALA A 107 5.24 1.75 -10.25
C ALA A 107 6.49 1.00 -10.72
N THR A 108 7.47 1.72 -11.25
CA THR A 108 8.76 1.18 -11.68
C THR A 108 9.93 1.63 -10.80
N ASP A 109 9.68 2.55 -9.88
CA ASP A 109 10.62 2.94 -8.84
C ASP A 109 10.66 1.88 -7.73
N ILE A 110 11.72 1.90 -6.94
CA ILE A 110 11.95 0.94 -5.86
C ILE A 110 11.50 1.55 -4.53
N PRO A 111 10.60 0.90 -3.78
CA PRO A 111 10.24 1.38 -2.45
C PRO A 111 11.41 1.23 -1.48
N ASN A 112 11.51 2.14 -0.52
CA ASN A 112 12.48 2.01 0.56
C ASN A 112 11.93 1.07 1.64
N THR A 113 12.26 -0.22 1.53
CA THR A 113 11.76 -1.30 2.40
C THR A 113 12.71 -1.69 3.53
N THR A 114 13.80 -0.93 3.72
CA THR A 114 14.85 -1.23 4.70
C THR A 114 14.33 -1.47 6.13
N ASN A 115 13.25 -0.81 6.54
CA ASN A 115 12.66 -0.99 7.87
C ASN A 115 11.46 -1.95 7.89
N ILE A 116 11.12 -2.57 6.76
CA ILE A 116 10.08 -3.60 6.74
C ILE A 116 10.68 -4.93 7.21
N THR A 117 10.05 -5.55 8.18
CA THR A 117 10.46 -6.88 8.69
C THR A 117 9.50 -7.99 8.29
N SER A 118 8.34 -7.63 7.76
CA SER A 118 7.30 -8.59 7.40
C SER A 118 6.50 -8.14 6.18
N PHE A 119 6.40 -9.03 5.20
CA PHE A 119 5.44 -8.95 4.10
C PHE A 119 4.25 -9.91 4.28
N ALA A 120 4.04 -10.40 5.51
CA ALA A 120 2.90 -11.28 5.78
C ALA A 120 1.59 -10.65 5.32
N SER A 121 0.84 -11.39 4.48
CA SER A 121 -0.43 -10.96 3.89
C SER A 121 -0.39 -9.66 3.06
N SER A 122 0.79 -9.15 2.68
CA SER A 122 0.92 -7.83 2.04
C SER A 122 0.10 -7.68 0.77
N PHE A 123 -0.06 -8.74 0.01
CA PHE A 123 -0.86 -8.77 -1.22
C PHE A 123 -1.92 -9.89 -1.20
N ASN A 124 -2.31 -10.33 -0.01
CA ASN A 124 -3.34 -11.36 0.16
C ASN A 124 -4.66 -10.88 -0.44
N ALA A 125 -5.30 -11.71 -1.28
CA ALA A 125 -6.56 -11.42 -1.97
C ALA A 125 -6.54 -10.10 -2.77
N SER A 126 -5.37 -9.69 -3.29
CA SER A 126 -5.21 -8.52 -4.14
C SER A 126 -5.44 -8.85 -5.62
N GLY A 127 -5.79 -7.82 -6.41
CA GLY A 127 -5.99 -7.95 -7.86
C GLY A 127 -4.71 -7.78 -8.70
N ILE A 128 -3.54 -7.73 -8.06
CA ILE A 128 -2.28 -7.52 -8.76
C ILE A 128 -2.00 -8.62 -9.79
N THR A 129 -1.45 -8.23 -10.94
CA THR A 129 -1.01 -9.16 -11.98
C THR A 129 0.50 -9.37 -11.98
N THR A 130 1.24 -8.39 -11.51
CA THR A 130 2.70 -8.39 -11.35
C THR A 130 3.10 -7.30 -10.35
N ILE A 131 4.35 -7.37 -9.88
CA ILE A 131 5.00 -6.30 -9.13
C ILE A 131 6.31 -5.98 -9.84
N PRO A 132 6.40 -4.85 -10.59
CA PRO A 132 7.63 -4.48 -11.28
C PRO A 132 8.79 -4.33 -10.29
N ASN A 133 9.96 -4.83 -10.68
CA ASN A 133 11.22 -4.67 -9.93
C ASN A 133 11.20 -5.19 -8.48
N ILE A 134 10.30 -6.13 -8.14
CA ILE A 134 10.23 -6.71 -6.79
C ILE A 134 11.55 -7.38 -6.38
N ASN A 135 12.32 -7.86 -7.35
CA ASN A 135 13.64 -8.45 -7.13
C ASN A 135 14.73 -7.43 -6.74
N GLN A 136 14.44 -6.13 -6.87
CA GLN A 136 15.35 -5.05 -6.49
C GLN A 136 14.98 -4.42 -5.13
N TRP A 137 13.90 -4.88 -4.51
CA TRP A 137 13.52 -4.41 -3.17
C TRP A 137 14.54 -4.90 -2.13
N ASP A 138 14.65 -4.18 -1.03
CA ASP A 138 15.49 -4.63 0.09
C ASP A 138 14.73 -5.70 0.89
N TRP A 139 15.22 -6.94 0.82
CA TRP A 139 14.66 -8.10 1.52
C TRP A 139 15.48 -8.50 2.75
N SER A 140 16.58 -7.81 3.03
CA SER A 140 17.57 -8.22 4.04
C SER A 140 17.01 -8.36 5.46
N ASN A 141 15.98 -7.57 5.80
CA ASN A 141 15.34 -7.58 7.11
C ASN A 141 14.00 -8.35 7.15
N ILE A 142 13.61 -8.96 6.04
CA ILE A 142 12.33 -9.67 5.96
C ILE A 142 12.44 -11.04 6.63
N THR A 143 11.68 -11.23 7.70
CA THR A 143 11.63 -12.50 8.46
C THR A 143 10.35 -13.29 8.26
N ASN A 144 9.30 -12.65 7.71
CA ASN A 144 7.99 -13.27 7.54
C ASN A 144 7.36 -12.91 6.20
N CYS A 145 7.14 -13.91 5.36
CA CYS A 145 6.46 -13.81 4.05
C CYS A 145 5.16 -14.63 4.01
N SER A 146 4.65 -15.06 5.18
CA SER A 146 3.48 -15.95 5.24
C SER A 146 2.27 -15.33 4.53
N THR A 147 1.59 -16.12 3.75
CA THR A 147 0.37 -15.73 3.02
C THR A 147 0.49 -14.46 2.16
N MET A 148 1.73 -14.03 1.81
CA MET A 148 1.98 -12.77 1.10
C MET A 148 1.12 -12.62 -0.16
N PHE A 149 0.98 -13.69 -0.94
CA PHE A 149 0.20 -13.74 -2.18
C PHE A 149 -0.99 -14.70 -2.09
N TYR A 150 -1.39 -15.09 -0.88
CA TYR A 150 -2.50 -16.02 -0.72
C TYR A 150 -3.78 -15.43 -1.33
N GLN A 151 -4.51 -16.24 -2.10
CA GLN A 151 -5.72 -15.81 -2.81
C GLN A 151 -5.54 -14.57 -3.70
N ALA A 152 -4.38 -14.38 -4.32
CA ALA A 152 -4.13 -13.38 -5.37
C ALA A 152 -4.40 -14.00 -6.77
N PRO A 153 -5.65 -14.10 -7.24
CA PRO A 153 -6.02 -14.95 -8.38
C PRO A 153 -5.54 -14.39 -9.72
N SER A 154 -5.24 -13.10 -9.77
CA SER A 154 -4.82 -12.40 -10.98
C SER A 154 -3.29 -12.38 -11.16
N LEU A 155 -2.53 -12.85 -10.17
CA LEU A 155 -1.07 -12.82 -10.21
C LEU A 155 -0.54 -13.77 -11.29
N LEU A 156 0.12 -13.21 -12.29
CA LEU A 156 0.62 -13.95 -13.45
C LEU A 156 2.12 -14.23 -13.36
N THR A 157 2.90 -13.21 -13.00
CA THR A 157 4.37 -13.29 -13.03
C THR A 157 4.97 -12.46 -11.90
N LEU A 158 6.02 -13.03 -11.29
CA LEU A 158 6.93 -12.31 -10.39
C LEU A 158 8.36 -12.70 -10.77
N ASP A 159 9.23 -11.71 -10.90
CA ASP A 159 10.66 -11.97 -10.96
C ASP A 159 11.22 -11.94 -9.53
N LEU A 160 11.55 -13.11 -9.00
CA LEU A 160 12.15 -13.28 -7.68
C LEU A 160 13.65 -13.63 -7.77
N SER A 161 14.25 -13.44 -8.94
CA SER A 161 15.66 -13.76 -9.15
C SER A 161 16.57 -12.87 -8.31
N GLY A 162 17.58 -13.47 -7.68
CA GLY A 162 18.57 -12.75 -6.88
C GLY A 162 18.09 -12.23 -5.52
N ILE A 163 16.84 -12.51 -5.12
CA ILE A 163 16.35 -12.15 -3.78
C ILE A 163 17.04 -13.04 -2.73
N ASP A 164 17.60 -12.40 -1.70
CA ASP A 164 18.11 -13.11 -0.52
C ASP A 164 16.99 -13.24 0.53
N LEU A 165 16.49 -14.45 0.68
CA LEU A 165 15.49 -14.82 1.68
C LEU A 165 16.07 -15.55 2.89
N SER A 166 17.40 -15.48 3.11
CA SER A 166 18.06 -16.20 4.20
C SER A 166 17.56 -15.81 5.60
N SER A 167 17.08 -14.58 5.75
CA SER A 167 16.46 -14.09 6.99
C SER A 167 15.00 -14.49 7.15
N CYS A 168 14.33 -14.92 6.08
CA CYS A 168 12.90 -15.24 6.12
C CYS A 168 12.68 -16.66 6.65
N THR A 169 12.04 -16.76 7.81
CA THR A 169 11.81 -18.04 8.51
C THR A 169 10.36 -18.52 8.44
N ASN A 170 9.44 -17.68 7.95
CA ASN A 170 8.03 -18.00 7.87
C ASN A 170 7.48 -17.74 6.46
N PHE A 171 7.09 -18.82 5.77
CA PHE A 171 6.51 -18.80 4.40
C PHE A 171 5.09 -19.37 4.34
N GLY A 172 4.54 -19.90 5.43
CA GLY A 172 3.32 -20.72 5.52
C GLY A 172 2.01 -20.00 5.63
#